data_bc93052e98fc2ccaadec0d174d00ab9e
#
_entry.id   bc93052e98fc2ccaadec0d174d00ab9e
#
_cell.length_a   1.000
_cell.length_b   1.000
_cell.length_c   1.000
_cell.angle_alpha   90.00
_cell.angle_beta   90.00
_cell.angle_gamma   90.00
#
_symmetry.space_group_name_H-M   'P 1'
#
loop_
_entity.id
_entity.type
_entity.pdbx_description
1 polymer ?
#
loop_
_entity_poly.entity_id
_entity_poly.type
_entity_poly.pdbx_seq_one_letter_code
_entity_poly.pdbx_strand_id
1 'polypeptide(L)'
;TIFVNATAVMAVRVLRVFRALRLLRLTKEVKVMTTALLISIKALFYNAIMFVIFIYLFALVGVSLFKLPNPSSLNDEQLIQYQELMQEAPNAPTNSSDPYGSLDEAMFTLFRTLTGDDWTDLRYNLITAHERGIVQASPAVITMFHVLWFVWSSFLLLNLLVAAIVTTPSFGLIPSI
;
A
#
# COMPACT_ATOMS: atom_id res chain seq x y z
N THR A 1 1.47 35.75 2.72
CA THR A 1 2.92 35.89 2.40
C THR A 1 3.81 35.12 3.39
N ILE A 2 3.44 35.00 4.67
CA ILE A 2 4.23 34.30 5.72
C ILE A 2 4.25 32.79 5.51
N PHE A 3 3.17 32.18 5.06
CA PHE A 3 3.08 30.72 4.81
C PHE A 3 3.98 30.26 3.65
N VAL A 4 4.13 31.08 2.61
CA VAL A 4 5.01 30.76 1.48
C VAL A 4 6.48 30.75 1.91
N ASN A 5 6.87 31.63 2.85
CA ASN A 5 8.23 31.66 3.37
C ASN A 5 8.57 30.45 4.27
N ALA A 6 7.62 29.91 5.02
CA ALA A 6 7.84 28.75 5.88
C ALA A 6 8.08 27.47 5.05
N THR A 7 7.30 27.26 4.00
CA THR A 7 7.48 26.11 3.07
C THR A 7 8.78 26.25 2.27
N ALA A 8 9.15 27.43 1.82
CA ALA A 8 10.42 27.65 1.14
C ALA A 8 11.63 27.40 2.05
N VAL A 9 11.57 27.82 3.31
CA VAL A 9 12.62 27.55 4.31
C VAL A 9 12.73 26.05 4.62
N MET A 10 11.60 25.33 4.71
CA MET A 10 11.63 23.86 4.85
C MET A 10 12.24 23.18 3.63
N ALA A 11 11.87 23.58 2.42
CA ALA A 11 12.45 23.05 1.18
C ALA A 11 13.97 23.24 1.15
N VAL A 12 14.48 24.41 1.55
CA VAL A 12 15.93 24.68 1.62
C VAL A 12 16.61 23.80 2.69
N ARG A 13 15.94 23.53 3.82
CA ARG A 13 16.48 22.60 4.84
C ARG A 13 16.59 21.18 4.32
N VAL A 14 15.58 20.69 3.59
CA VAL A 14 15.58 19.36 2.94
C VAL A 14 16.71 19.29 1.90
N LEU A 15 16.93 20.35 1.10
CA LEU A 15 18.02 20.40 0.14
C LEU A 15 19.42 20.31 0.79
N ARG A 16 19.57 20.70 2.06
CA ARG A 16 20.83 20.49 2.79
C ARG A 16 21.16 19.02 3.03
N VAL A 17 20.13 18.17 3.17
CA VAL A 17 20.31 16.70 3.33
C VAL A 17 20.96 16.13 2.07
N PHE A 18 20.67 16.66 0.88
CA PHE A 18 21.33 16.25 -0.36
C PHE A 18 22.84 16.52 -0.39
N ARG A 19 23.36 17.40 0.48
CA ARG A 19 24.81 17.54 0.65
C ARG A 19 25.44 16.29 1.25
N ALA A 20 24.71 15.54 2.10
CA ALA A 20 25.18 14.27 2.64
C ALA A 20 25.34 13.21 1.54
N LEU A 21 24.57 13.29 0.42
CA LEU A 21 24.77 12.43 -0.74
C LEU A 21 26.12 12.63 -1.43
N ARG A 22 26.81 13.76 -1.15
CA ARG A 22 28.21 13.95 -1.62
C ARG A 22 29.16 12.93 -0.95
N LEU A 23 28.85 12.46 0.25
CA LEU A 23 29.62 11.44 0.95
C LEU A 23 29.57 10.07 0.24
N LEU A 24 28.50 9.81 -0.54
CA LEU A 24 28.36 8.59 -1.36
C LEU A 24 29.40 8.51 -2.50
N ARG A 25 30.13 9.59 -2.76
CA ARG A 25 31.18 9.62 -3.80
C ARG A 25 32.57 9.30 -3.27
N LEU A 26 32.73 9.09 -1.95
CA LEU A 26 34.04 9.06 -1.31
C LEU A 26 34.76 7.70 -1.42
N THR A 27 34.05 6.59 -1.59
CA THR A 27 34.67 5.27 -1.71
C THR A 27 34.29 4.57 -3.01
N LYS A 28 35.22 3.78 -3.52
CA LYS A 28 35.05 3.04 -4.78
C LYS A 28 33.87 2.04 -4.68
N GLU A 29 33.74 1.41 -3.51
CA GLU A 29 32.70 0.43 -3.19
C GLU A 29 31.30 1.06 -3.21
N VAL A 30 31.13 2.25 -2.60
CA VAL A 30 29.86 2.96 -2.57
C VAL A 30 29.47 3.45 -3.96
N LYS A 31 30.43 3.86 -4.80
CA LYS A 31 30.15 4.24 -6.19
C LYS A 31 29.62 3.05 -6.99
N VAL A 32 30.22 1.88 -6.80
CA VAL A 32 29.81 0.63 -7.43
C VAL A 32 28.40 0.23 -7.01
N MET A 33 28.12 0.23 -5.71
CA MET A 33 26.77 -0.03 -5.18
C MET A 33 25.73 0.94 -5.70
N THR A 34 26.05 2.23 -5.72
CA THR A 34 25.15 3.27 -6.25
C THR A 34 24.86 3.06 -7.74
N THR A 35 25.86 2.69 -8.53
CA THR A 35 25.68 2.41 -9.95
C THR A 35 24.79 1.18 -10.16
N ALA A 36 24.99 0.10 -9.38
CA ALA A 36 24.15 -1.08 -9.42
C ALA A 36 22.68 -0.74 -9.08
N LEU A 37 22.44 0.06 -8.04
CA LEU A 37 21.11 0.54 -7.69
C LEU A 37 20.46 1.33 -8.81
N LEU A 38 21.21 2.26 -9.44
CA LEU A 38 20.68 3.08 -10.54
C LEU A 38 20.30 2.24 -11.78
N ILE A 39 21.07 1.20 -12.08
CA ILE A 39 20.75 0.26 -13.17
C ILE A 39 19.48 -0.52 -12.84
N SER A 40 19.31 -0.94 -11.58
CA SER A 40 18.13 -1.70 -11.13
C SER A 40 16.85 -0.85 -11.08
N ILE A 41 16.95 0.47 -10.88
CA ILE A 41 15.79 1.38 -10.78
C ILE A 41 14.88 1.28 -12.01
N LYS A 42 15.43 1.11 -13.20
CA LYS A 42 14.62 1.00 -14.44
C LYS A 42 13.70 -0.23 -14.41
N ALA A 43 14.22 -1.38 -14.00
CA ALA A 43 13.42 -2.61 -13.88
C ALA A 43 12.40 -2.51 -12.73
N LEU A 44 12.80 -1.93 -11.59
CA LEU A 44 11.93 -1.67 -10.46
C LEU A 44 10.78 -0.72 -10.84
N PHE A 45 11.03 0.29 -11.65
CA PHE A 45 10.03 1.26 -12.08
C PHE A 45 8.91 0.62 -12.90
N TYR A 46 9.22 -0.24 -13.87
CA TYR A 46 8.20 -0.96 -14.65
C TYR A 46 7.37 -1.91 -13.77
N ASN A 47 8.01 -2.62 -12.86
CA ASN A 47 7.30 -3.48 -11.90
C ASN A 47 6.41 -2.66 -10.96
N ALA A 48 6.86 -1.49 -10.50
CA ALA A 48 6.08 -0.60 -9.67
C ALA A 48 4.84 -0.06 -10.39
N ILE A 49 4.95 0.28 -11.70
CA ILE A 49 3.80 0.68 -12.50
C ILE A 49 2.76 -0.45 -12.57
N MET A 50 3.20 -1.67 -12.88
CA MET A 50 2.31 -2.84 -12.89
C MET A 50 1.62 -3.03 -11.54
N PHE A 51 2.37 -2.88 -10.44
CA PHE A 51 1.84 -2.98 -9.09
C PHE A 51 0.76 -1.92 -8.82
N VAL A 52 1.00 -0.66 -9.18
CA VAL A 52 0.02 0.43 -9.03
C VAL A 52 -1.25 0.16 -9.84
N ILE A 53 -1.13 -0.37 -11.06
CA ILE A 53 -2.29 -0.76 -11.87
C ILE A 53 -3.11 -1.85 -11.17
N PHE A 54 -2.47 -2.88 -10.62
CA PHE A 54 -3.18 -3.95 -9.91
C PHE A 54 -3.82 -3.47 -8.61
N ILE A 55 -3.14 -2.66 -7.79
CA ILE A 55 -3.76 -2.02 -6.62
C ILE A 55 -5.02 -1.25 -7.03
N TYR A 56 -4.93 -0.45 -8.09
CA TYR A 56 -6.05 0.34 -8.57
C TYR A 56 -7.25 -0.54 -9.00
N LEU A 57 -7.01 -1.60 -9.78
CA LEU A 57 -8.06 -2.52 -10.21
C LEU A 57 -8.72 -3.24 -9.03
N PHE A 58 -7.92 -3.77 -8.10
CA PHE A 58 -8.46 -4.41 -6.90
C PHE A 58 -9.18 -3.41 -5.99
N ALA A 59 -8.70 -2.16 -5.87
CA ALA A 59 -9.38 -1.12 -5.12
C ALA A 59 -10.75 -0.78 -5.70
N LEU A 60 -10.89 -0.68 -7.04
CA LEU A 60 -12.19 -0.49 -7.68
C LEU A 60 -13.18 -1.62 -7.35
N VAL A 61 -12.72 -2.86 -7.41
CA VAL A 61 -13.55 -4.02 -7.03
C VAL A 61 -13.87 -3.97 -5.54
N GLY A 62 -12.89 -3.66 -4.68
CA GLY A 62 -13.07 -3.55 -3.24
C GLY A 62 -14.11 -2.50 -2.85
N VAL A 63 -14.03 -1.29 -3.42
CA VAL A 63 -15.03 -0.24 -3.22
C VAL A 63 -16.42 -0.69 -3.68
N SER A 64 -16.51 -1.36 -4.82
CA SER A 64 -17.79 -1.85 -5.35
C SER A 64 -18.44 -2.90 -4.47
N LEU A 65 -17.66 -3.76 -3.81
CA LEU A 65 -18.16 -4.89 -3.04
C LEU A 65 -18.35 -4.60 -1.55
N PHE A 66 -17.51 -3.75 -0.97
CA PHE A 66 -17.35 -3.65 0.48
C PHE A 66 -17.59 -2.25 1.05
N LYS A 67 -17.81 -1.25 0.21
CA LYS A 67 -18.14 0.10 0.68
C LYS A 67 -19.35 0.04 1.61
N LEU A 68 -19.22 0.66 2.78
CA LEU A 68 -20.32 0.78 3.72
C LEU A 68 -21.40 1.74 3.19
N PRO A 69 -22.69 1.45 3.44
CA PRO A 69 -23.77 2.32 3.04
C PRO A 69 -23.72 3.63 3.82
N ASN A 70 -24.29 4.71 3.24
CA ASN A 70 -24.44 5.95 3.97
C ASN A 70 -25.41 5.76 5.15
N PRO A 71 -25.06 6.25 6.36
CA PRO A 71 -25.94 6.12 7.52
C PRO A 71 -27.36 6.66 7.31
N SER A 72 -27.51 7.69 6.46
CA SER A 72 -28.81 8.27 6.11
C SER A 72 -29.71 7.37 5.24
N SER A 73 -29.17 6.32 4.66
CA SER A 73 -29.92 5.35 3.84
C SER A 73 -30.32 4.09 4.60
N LEU A 74 -29.91 3.96 5.85
CA LEU A 74 -30.19 2.83 6.72
C LEU A 74 -31.52 3.03 7.46
N ASN A 75 -32.24 1.93 7.73
CA ASN A 75 -33.37 1.94 8.65
C ASN A 75 -32.87 2.01 10.11
N ASP A 76 -33.78 2.25 11.06
CA ASP A 76 -33.43 2.45 12.48
C ASP A 76 -32.65 1.27 13.07
N GLU A 77 -33.03 0.02 12.74
CA GLU A 77 -32.35 -1.19 13.19
C GLU A 77 -30.95 -1.32 12.60
N GLN A 78 -30.81 -1.08 11.30
CA GLN A 78 -29.51 -1.10 10.63
C GLN A 78 -28.61 0.05 11.10
N LEU A 79 -29.18 1.19 11.45
CA LEU A 79 -28.44 2.33 11.98
C LEU A 79 -27.82 1.99 13.35
N ILE A 80 -28.55 1.29 14.22
CA ILE A 80 -28.03 0.82 15.50
C ILE A 80 -26.87 -0.16 15.26
N GLN A 81 -27.06 -1.15 14.38
CA GLN A 81 -26.02 -2.12 14.04
C GLN A 81 -24.78 -1.46 13.42
N TYR A 82 -24.97 -0.43 12.60
CA TYR A 82 -23.89 0.36 12.02
C TYR A 82 -23.10 1.12 13.10
N GLN A 83 -23.80 1.75 14.05
CA GLN A 83 -23.17 2.49 15.14
C GLN A 83 -22.38 1.55 16.08
N GLU A 84 -22.91 0.38 16.39
CA GLU A 84 -22.20 -0.64 17.18
C GLU A 84 -20.94 -1.12 16.44
N LEU A 85 -21.05 -1.40 15.14
CA LEU A 85 -19.89 -1.79 14.32
C LEU A 85 -18.81 -0.72 14.37
N MET A 86 -19.16 0.55 14.25
CA MET A 86 -18.22 1.67 14.31
C MET A 86 -17.56 1.82 15.69
N GLN A 87 -18.24 1.45 16.76
CA GLN A 87 -17.67 1.46 18.11
C GLN A 87 -16.71 0.29 18.34
N GLU A 88 -17.00 -0.87 17.78
CA GLU A 88 -16.13 -2.05 17.89
C GLU A 88 -14.91 -1.97 16.96
N ALA A 89 -15.02 -1.23 15.87
CA ALA A 89 -13.95 -1.02 14.89
C ALA A 89 -12.93 0.10 15.20
N PRO A 90 -13.00 0.89 16.32
CA PRO A 90 -11.96 1.89 16.62
C PRO A 90 -10.57 1.29 16.84
N ASN A 91 -10.49 -0.01 17.03
CA ASN A 91 -9.24 -0.78 17.06
C ASN A 91 -8.87 -1.36 15.68
N ALA A 92 -9.72 -1.16 14.66
CA ALA A 92 -9.30 -1.43 13.30
C ALA A 92 -8.08 -0.53 13.00
N PRO A 93 -6.99 -1.12 12.51
CA PRO A 93 -5.70 -0.43 12.36
C PRO A 93 -5.72 0.68 11.30
N THR A 94 -6.85 0.92 10.66
CA THR A 94 -7.12 2.10 9.86
C THR A 94 -7.80 3.15 10.74
N ASN A 95 -7.29 4.36 10.73
CA ASN A 95 -8.02 5.53 11.22
C ASN A 95 -9.30 5.80 10.41
N SER A 96 -9.58 5.00 9.40
CA SER A 96 -10.77 5.02 8.58
C SER A 96 -11.73 3.94 9.04
N SER A 97 -12.93 4.34 9.44
CA SER A 97 -14.02 3.44 9.79
C SER A 97 -14.57 2.66 8.58
N ASP A 98 -14.26 3.09 7.35
CA ASP A 98 -14.61 2.44 6.10
C ASP A 98 -13.38 2.26 5.20
N PRO A 99 -12.67 1.12 5.30
CA PRO A 99 -11.46 0.86 4.55
C PRO A 99 -11.67 0.77 3.03
N TYR A 100 -12.91 0.66 2.58
CA TYR A 100 -13.32 0.67 1.17
C TYR A 100 -14.28 1.81 0.83
N GLY A 101 -14.40 2.83 1.67
CA GLY A 101 -15.32 3.96 1.51
C GLY A 101 -15.04 4.82 0.30
N SER A 102 -13.77 4.94 -0.07
CA SER A 102 -13.29 5.68 -1.24
C SER A 102 -12.16 4.91 -1.93
N LEU A 103 -11.83 5.33 -3.16
CA LEU A 103 -10.80 4.67 -3.95
C LEU A 103 -9.40 4.83 -3.32
N ASP A 104 -9.08 5.98 -2.80
CA ASP A 104 -7.82 6.29 -2.13
C ASP A 104 -7.66 5.50 -0.83
N GLU A 105 -8.70 5.40 0.00
CA GLU A 105 -8.72 4.55 1.19
C GLU A 105 -8.57 3.06 0.83
N ALA A 106 -9.27 2.60 -0.21
CA ALA A 106 -9.16 1.22 -0.67
C ALA A 106 -7.74 0.90 -1.19
N MET A 107 -7.13 1.80 -1.95
CA MET A 107 -5.74 1.64 -2.41
C MET A 107 -4.76 1.61 -1.23
N PHE A 108 -4.94 2.48 -0.25
CA PHE A 108 -4.11 2.49 0.95
C PHE A 108 -4.30 1.21 1.79
N THR A 109 -5.53 0.76 1.96
CA THR A 109 -5.88 -0.49 2.65
C THR A 109 -5.21 -1.70 1.97
N LEU A 110 -5.29 -1.81 0.64
CA LEU A 110 -4.64 -2.86 -0.11
C LEU A 110 -3.12 -2.77 -0.05
N PHE A 111 -2.55 -1.58 -0.10
CA PHE A 111 -1.12 -1.39 0.09
C PHE A 111 -0.66 -1.85 1.48
N ARG A 112 -1.41 -1.55 2.53
CA ARG A 112 -1.12 -1.99 3.90
C ARG A 112 -1.19 -3.51 4.02
N THR A 113 -2.25 -4.13 3.51
CA THR A 113 -2.41 -5.59 3.56
C THR A 113 -1.38 -6.36 2.73
N LEU A 114 -0.73 -5.71 1.75
CA LEU A 114 0.40 -6.24 1.01
C LEU A 114 1.58 -6.60 1.94
N THR A 115 1.82 -5.81 2.99
CA THR A 115 2.88 -6.07 3.96
C THR A 115 2.58 -7.25 4.89
N GLY A 116 1.40 -7.84 4.78
CA GLY A 116 0.89 -8.89 5.67
C GLY A 116 0.27 -8.35 6.95
N ASP A 117 0.14 -7.01 7.06
CA ASP A 117 -0.40 -6.34 8.22
C ASP A 117 -1.93 -6.31 8.17
N ASP A 118 -2.58 -6.73 9.25
CA ASP A 118 -4.01 -6.60 9.55
C ASP A 118 -5.00 -7.15 8.49
N TRP A 119 -4.56 -7.93 7.50
CA TRP A 119 -5.46 -8.46 6.47
C TRP A 119 -6.52 -9.41 7.02
N THR A 120 -6.20 -10.14 8.10
CA THR A 120 -7.14 -11.03 8.78
C THR A 120 -8.22 -10.26 9.53
N ASP A 121 -7.85 -9.20 10.23
CA ASP A 121 -8.76 -8.36 11.00
C ASP A 121 -9.69 -7.58 10.09
N LEU A 122 -9.16 -7.05 8.98
CA LEU A 122 -9.95 -6.42 7.93
C LEU A 122 -11.01 -7.39 7.39
N ARG A 123 -10.64 -8.64 7.10
CA ARG A 123 -11.56 -9.69 6.64
C ARG A 123 -12.63 -9.99 7.69
N TYR A 124 -12.25 -10.13 8.97
CA TYR A 124 -13.19 -10.37 10.06
C TYR A 124 -14.18 -9.21 10.24
N ASN A 125 -13.71 -7.98 10.20
CA ASN A 125 -14.57 -6.80 10.32
C ASN A 125 -15.62 -6.75 9.19
N LEU A 126 -15.24 -7.08 7.96
CA LEU A 126 -16.18 -7.15 6.84
C LEU A 126 -17.17 -8.31 6.96
N ILE A 127 -16.75 -9.47 7.50
CA ILE A 127 -17.67 -10.59 7.78
C ILE A 127 -18.68 -10.20 8.86
N THR A 128 -18.22 -9.55 9.93
CA THR A 128 -19.09 -9.03 10.99
C THR A 128 -20.08 -8.00 10.44
N ALA A 129 -19.64 -7.12 9.54
CA ALA A 129 -20.51 -6.17 8.86
C ALA A 129 -21.57 -6.87 7.98
N HIS A 130 -21.21 -7.98 7.33
CA HIS A 130 -22.16 -8.81 6.60
C HIS A 130 -23.20 -9.47 7.52
N GLU A 131 -22.76 -10.08 8.64
CA GLU A 131 -23.63 -10.72 9.63
C GLU A 131 -24.65 -9.74 10.23
N ARG A 132 -24.28 -8.45 10.33
CA ARG A 132 -25.17 -7.36 10.75
C ARG A 132 -26.03 -6.78 9.61
N GLY A 133 -25.96 -7.36 8.41
CA GLY A 133 -26.75 -6.92 7.26
C GLY A 133 -26.32 -5.59 6.66
N ILE A 134 -25.14 -5.07 6.99
CA ILE A 134 -24.60 -3.80 6.50
C ILE A 134 -23.90 -3.98 5.16
N VAL A 135 -23.06 -5.03 5.01
CA VAL A 135 -22.37 -5.38 3.77
C VAL A 135 -23.09 -6.54 3.10
N GLN A 136 -23.38 -6.41 1.80
CA GLN A 136 -24.09 -7.46 1.05
C GLN A 136 -23.20 -8.60 0.58
N ALA A 137 -21.90 -8.35 0.44
CA ALA A 137 -20.94 -9.35 -0.01
C ALA A 137 -20.87 -10.54 0.98
N SER A 138 -21.03 -11.75 0.49
CA SER A 138 -21.00 -12.96 1.34
C SER A 138 -19.60 -13.20 1.94
N PRO A 139 -19.50 -13.90 3.09
CA PRO A 139 -18.22 -14.23 3.73
C PRO A 139 -17.25 -14.97 2.80
N ALA A 140 -17.76 -15.76 1.86
CA ALA A 140 -16.96 -16.44 0.85
C ALA A 140 -16.32 -15.44 -0.13
N VAL A 141 -17.08 -14.47 -0.62
CA VAL A 141 -16.59 -13.42 -1.52
C VAL A 141 -15.55 -12.55 -0.82
N ILE A 142 -15.84 -12.14 0.43
CA ILE A 142 -14.90 -11.36 1.26
C ILE A 142 -13.59 -12.12 1.41
N THR A 143 -13.65 -13.39 1.79
CA THR A 143 -12.47 -14.23 2.00
C THR A 143 -11.69 -14.45 0.70
N MET A 144 -12.37 -14.80 -0.40
CA MET A 144 -11.73 -15.03 -1.69
C MET A 144 -11.03 -13.78 -2.20
N PHE A 145 -11.66 -12.62 -2.07
CA PHE A 145 -11.06 -11.35 -2.50
C PHE A 145 -9.73 -11.08 -1.78
N HIS A 146 -9.70 -11.20 -0.45
CA HIS A 146 -8.50 -10.93 0.34
C HIS A 146 -7.40 -11.98 0.13
N VAL A 147 -7.79 -13.25 -0.01
CA VAL A 147 -6.82 -14.32 -0.33
C VAL A 147 -6.22 -14.12 -1.72
N LEU A 148 -7.05 -13.83 -2.72
CA LEU A 148 -6.57 -13.56 -4.09
C LEU A 148 -5.64 -12.33 -4.11
N TRP A 149 -6.02 -11.26 -3.41
CA TRP A 149 -5.15 -10.09 -3.28
C TRP A 149 -3.81 -10.45 -2.63
N PHE A 150 -3.83 -11.17 -1.51
CA PHE A 150 -2.62 -11.56 -0.78
C PHE A 150 -1.68 -12.43 -1.64
N VAL A 151 -2.22 -13.44 -2.31
CA VAL A 151 -1.43 -14.31 -3.20
C VAL A 151 -0.84 -13.52 -4.36
N TRP A 152 -1.66 -12.70 -5.00
CA TRP A 152 -1.24 -11.91 -6.16
C TRP A 152 -0.19 -10.86 -5.81
N SER A 153 -0.40 -10.12 -4.72
CA SER A 153 0.52 -9.11 -4.23
C SER A 153 1.85 -9.70 -3.79
N SER A 154 1.84 -10.86 -3.14
CA SER A 154 3.04 -11.61 -2.77
C SER A 154 3.84 -12.05 -4.01
N PHE A 155 3.16 -12.51 -5.06
CA PHE A 155 3.79 -12.86 -6.33
C PHE A 155 4.46 -11.65 -6.99
N LEU A 156 3.79 -10.49 -6.99
CA LEU A 156 4.37 -9.24 -7.51
C LEU A 156 5.61 -8.80 -6.71
N LEU A 157 5.57 -8.90 -5.38
CA LEU A 157 6.73 -8.60 -4.53
C LEU A 157 7.90 -9.53 -4.80
N LEU A 158 7.65 -10.83 -4.96
CA LEU A 158 8.71 -11.79 -5.32
C LEU A 158 9.33 -11.46 -6.67
N ASN A 159 8.53 -11.11 -7.68
CA ASN A 159 9.05 -10.69 -8.98
C ASN A 159 9.89 -9.41 -8.88
N LEU A 160 9.49 -8.47 -8.05
CA LEU A 160 10.25 -7.23 -7.80
C LEU A 160 11.59 -7.55 -7.13
N LEU A 161 11.62 -8.46 -6.16
CA LEU A 161 12.84 -8.92 -5.50
C LEU A 161 13.78 -9.62 -6.48
N VAL A 162 13.25 -10.55 -7.29
CA VAL A 162 14.04 -11.26 -8.31
C VAL A 162 14.61 -10.27 -9.34
N ALA A 163 13.82 -9.32 -9.82
CA ALA A 163 14.28 -8.29 -10.74
C ALA A 163 15.43 -7.47 -10.12
N ALA A 164 15.33 -7.11 -8.84
CA ALA A 164 16.39 -6.37 -8.14
C ALA A 164 17.68 -7.20 -8.03
N ILE A 165 17.61 -8.51 -7.77
CA ILE A 165 18.76 -9.40 -7.64
C ILE A 165 19.41 -9.65 -9.00
N VAL A 166 18.63 -9.96 -10.03
CA VAL A 166 19.15 -10.32 -11.37
C VAL A 166 19.79 -9.13 -12.07
N THR A 167 19.30 -7.92 -11.84
CA THR A 167 19.88 -6.69 -12.43
C THR A 167 21.12 -6.20 -11.69
N THR A 168 21.45 -6.81 -10.53
CA THR A 168 22.71 -6.51 -9.84
C THR A 168 23.86 -7.13 -10.63
N PRO A 169 24.82 -6.36 -11.21
CA PRO A 169 25.93 -6.92 -11.93
C PRO A 169 26.71 -7.86 -11.01
N SER A 170 27.00 -9.05 -11.49
CA SER A 170 27.91 -9.98 -10.79
C SER A 170 29.31 -9.34 -10.74
N PHE A 171 29.64 -8.71 -9.64
CA PHE A 171 30.90 -8.02 -9.37
C PHE A 171 32.11 -8.97 -9.23
N GLY A 172 32.07 -10.16 -9.84
CA GLY A 172 33.13 -11.15 -9.76
C GLY A 172 34.02 -11.31 -11.02
N LEU A 173 33.69 -10.60 -12.11
CA LEU A 173 34.42 -10.81 -13.37
C LEU A 173 34.91 -9.48 -13.99
N ILE A 174 35.69 -8.71 -13.22
CA ILE A 174 36.63 -7.77 -13.86
C ILE A 174 37.97 -8.52 -13.93
N PRO A 175 38.45 -8.88 -15.12
CA PRO A 175 39.81 -9.38 -15.23
C PRO A 175 40.73 -8.25 -14.77
N SER A 176 41.62 -8.58 -13.84
CA SER A 176 42.75 -7.72 -13.50
C SER A 176 43.64 -7.56 -14.75
N ILE A 177 43.58 -6.41 -15.39
CA ILE A 177 44.59 -5.93 -16.33
C ILE A 177 45.41 -4.88 -15.61
#